data_690f43d5fadc5ecdc280798042989c03
#
_entry.id   690f43d5fadc5ecdc280798042989c03
#
_cell.length_a   1.000
_cell.length_b   1.000
_cell.length_c   1.000
_cell.angle_alpha   90.00
_cell.angle_beta   90.00
_cell.angle_gamma   90.00
#
_symmetry.space_group_name_H-M   'P 1'
#
loop_
_entity.id
_entity.type
_entity.pdbx_description
1 polymer ?
#
loop_
_entity_poly.entity_id
_entity_poly.type
_entity_poly.pdbx_seq_one_letter_code
_entity_poly.pdbx_strand_id
1 'polypeptide(L)'
;MKNLKSYIGLVCIVALAVSCNNVLDTSPTNLLNDNHVWSSKNAIDAYMGQLYDEMQVEDLEYHIESEGQYLSEFTDEAVRSYTWGRANYALIPEGVFGWWGYQEVRNINTFLDNINNAAALTPEERKVYEAEARFCRAMNYFAMVKRYGGVPLVTVAQKYDGGDVKTLQLPRNKEYEIYDFIKDECQAIQSMLPESREGEDLYRATRYAAYALECRAMLYAASEAKYGNVDLNGLIGIPAEKAEGYWKAARAAAEKIINSGKYALYTAKTDKAENFQYLFLDESEANKEQIFTKAFDTSNKGGTFDYFNAPQSFKLDYGCVTNPTEDFVAEFEYKDGSDGALKVNDASGNPIKYADPTDLFKDKDPRMLGSILYPFCPWQGSRVEVRKGIIKPDGTIVTASSLSDKYEGTNTTIAAKDGTLTSTDVTKTGFYIKKFMTPNKVVDYEKGETNWMVFRYAEVLLNYAEACVELGDNVEALRAVNLIRERAGIAPRTSINRDQVRHERKVELAFENHRWWDIRRWHIADQLLNAKQFKALNPYLVWEDGKDVSQMKYIFKIEDAPKDPRTFLPKLYYERIPADAISTNPNIIQNPGY
;
A
#
# COMPACT_ATOMS: atom_id res chain seq x y z
N MET A 1 -27.71 -85.11 12.30
CA MET A 1 -27.80 -83.66 12.74
C MET A 1 -26.44 -83.02 13.08
N LYS A 2 -25.34 -83.75 13.31
CA LYS A 2 -24.02 -83.15 13.60
C LYS A 2 -23.32 -82.56 12.35
N ASN A 3 -23.51 -83.14 11.17
CA ASN A 3 -22.81 -82.67 9.94
C ASN A 3 -23.47 -81.45 9.29
N LEU A 4 -24.76 -81.17 9.54
CA LEU A 4 -25.44 -80.03 8.95
C LEU A 4 -25.01 -78.70 9.60
N LYS A 5 -24.69 -78.71 10.90
CA LYS A 5 -24.17 -77.53 11.60
C LYS A 5 -22.76 -77.15 11.16
N SER A 6 -21.95 -78.12 10.73
CA SER A 6 -20.57 -77.85 10.25
C SER A 6 -20.56 -77.19 8.85
N TYR A 7 -21.50 -77.57 7.98
CA TYR A 7 -21.65 -77.00 6.64
C TYR A 7 -22.23 -75.55 6.70
N ILE A 8 -23.16 -75.30 7.62
CA ILE A 8 -23.70 -73.95 7.82
C ILE A 8 -22.61 -73.02 8.35
N GLY A 9 -21.73 -73.42 9.28
CA GLY A 9 -20.60 -72.70 9.78
C GLY A 9 -19.57 -72.34 8.67
N LEU A 10 -19.30 -73.28 7.77
CA LEU A 10 -18.37 -73.11 6.65
C LEU A 10 -18.90 -72.10 5.60
N VAL A 11 -20.20 -72.18 5.29
CA VAL A 11 -20.87 -71.23 4.36
C VAL A 11 -20.93 -69.81 4.91
N CYS A 12 -21.14 -69.63 6.22
CA CYS A 12 -21.11 -68.32 6.87
C CYS A 12 -19.71 -67.75 6.88
N ILE A 13 -18.65 -68.52 7.05
CA ILE A 13 -17.24 -68.02 7.02
C ILE A 13 -16.84 -67.64 5.59
N VAL A 14 -17.28 -68.37 4.56
CA VAL A 14 -17.02 -68.04 3.16
C VAL A 14 -17.81 -66.76 2.72
N ALA A 15 -19.05 -66.60 3.21
CA ALA A 15 -19.86 -65.43 2.93
C ALA A 15 -19.29 -64.13 3.60
N LEU A 16 -18.58 -64.27 4.72
CA LEU A 16 -17.89 -63.13 5.38
C LEU A 16 -16.54 -62.75 4.72
N ALA A 17 -15.95 -63.67 3.95
CA ALA A 17 -14.68 -63.39 3.24
C ALA A 17 -14.86 -62.71 1.87
N VAL A 18 -16.07 -62.60 1.33
CA VAL A 18 -16.37 -61.97 0.04
C VAL A 18 -16.92 -60.55 0.20
N SER A 19 -17.18 -60.10 1.44
CA SER A 19 -17.86 -58.80 1.71
C SER A 19 -16.95 -57.61 1.96
N CYS A 20 -15.64 -57.69 1.73
CA CYS A 20 -14.73 -56.59 2.09
C CYS A 20 -13.78 -56.12 0.99
N ASN A 21 -14.23 -56.08 -0.28
CA ASN A 21 -13.35 -55.57 -1.33
C ASN A 21 -13.64 -54.15 -1.83
N ASN A 22 -14.66 -53.43 -1.34
CA ASN A 22 -14.95 -52.08 -1.82
C ASN A 22 -15.39 -51.07 -0.73
N VAL A 23 -15.23 -51.36 0.59
CA VAL A 23 -15.66 -50.46 1.65
C VAL A 23 -14.50 -49.53 2.11
N LEU A 24 -13.27 -49.83 1.71
CA LEU A 24 -12.08 -49.01 2.05
C LEU A 24 -11.64 -48.08 0.92
N ASP A 25 -12.24 -48.15 -0.27
CA ASP A 25 -11.98 -47.27 -1.41
C ASP A 25 -13.02 -46.16 -1.55
N THR A 26 -13.66 -45.74 -0.48
CA THR A 26 -14.41 -44.50 -0.49
C THR A 26 -13.40 -43.36 -0.42
N SER A 27 -13.08 -42.79 -1.55
CA SER A 27 -12.44 -41.47 -1.59
C SER A 27 -13.26 -40.51 -0.71
N PRO A 28 -12.66 -39.81 0.26
CA PRO A 28 -13.41 -38.90 1.08
C PRO A 28 -14.09 -37.85 0.18
N THR A 29 -15.41 -37.81 0.18
CA THR A 29 -16.20 -36.89 -0.64
C THR A 29 -16.01 -35.42 -0.22
N ASN A 30 -15.26 -35.20 0.85
CA ASN A 30 -14.95 -33.87 1.40
C ASN A 30 -13.50 -33.40 1.14
N LEU A 31 -12.66 -34.24 0.46
CA LEU A 31 -11.36 -33.81 -0.04
C LEU A 31 -11.54 -33.54 -1.53
N LEU A 32 -11.30 -32.30 -1.97
CA LEU A 32 -11.11 -31.97 -3.38
C LEU A 32 -9.93 -32.82 -3.88
N ASN A 33 -10.24 -33.92 -4.57
CA ASN A 33 -9.24 -34.74 -5.25
C ASN A 33 -8.73 -33.94 -6.45
N ASP A 34 -7.44 -33.95 -6.72
CA ASP A 34 -6.80 -33.21 -7.84
C ASP A 34 -7.57 -33.37 -9.15
N ASN A 35 -8.11 -34.56 -9.43
CA ASN A 35 -8.91 -34.81 -10.63
C ASN A 35 -10.24 -34.03 -10.68
N HIS A 36 -10.84 -33.67 -9.54
CA HIS A 36 -12.09 -32.91 -9.49
C HIS A 36 -11.87 -31.40 -9.76
N VAL A 37 -10.77 -30.85 -9.32
CA VAL A 37 -10.44 -29.44 -9.58
C VAL A 37 -10.36 -29.19 -11.10
N TRP A 38 -9.58 -29.97 -11.81
CA TRP A 38 -9.30 -29.76 -13.24
C TRP A 38 -10.43 -30.20 -14.19
N SER A 39 -11.45 -30.87 -13.68
CA SER A 39 -12.67 -31.27 -14.42
C SER A 39 -13.84 -30.28 -14.22
N SER A 40 -13.71 -29.26 -13.38
CA SER A 40 -14.75 -28.27 -13.09
C SER A 40 -14.21 -26.83 -13.25
N LYS A 41 -14.83 -26.05 -14.15
CA LYS A 41 -14.48 -24.64 -14.34
C LYS A 41 -14.62 -23.85 -13.03
N ASN A 42 -15.72 -24.05 -12.29
CA ASN A 42 -15.94 -23.35 -11.01
C ASN A 42 -14.85 -23.68 -9.97
N ALA A 43 -14.34 -24.91 -9.95
CA ALA A 43 -13.24 -25.25 -9.04
C ALA A 43 -11.91 -24.62 -9.48
N ILE A 44 -11.66 -24.49 -10.77
CA ILE A 44 -10.50 -23.77 -11.33
C ILE A 44 -10.62 -22.28 -11.01
N ASP A 45 -11.81 -21.69 -11.16
CA ASP A 45 -12.06 -20.29 -10.80
C ASP A 45 -11.84 -20.03 -9.30
N ALA A 46 -12.31 -20.93 -8.44
CA ALA A 46 -12.08 -20.84 -7.00
C ALA A 46 -10.58 -20.92 -6.67
N TYR A 47 -9.83 -21.81 -7.33
CA TYR A 47 -8.38 -21.89 -7.14
C TYR A 47 -7.67 -20.61 -7.64
N MET A 48 -8.07 -20.10 -8.81
CA MET A 48 -7.53 -18.82 -9.30
C MET A 48 -7.85 -17.67 -8.34
N GLY A 49 -9.08 -17.63 -7.79
CA GLY A 49 -9.47 -16.65 -6.76
C GLY A 49 -8.55 -16.73 -5.53
N GLN A 50 -8.20 -17.94 -5.08
CA GLN A 50 -7.23 -18.13 -3.99
C GLN A 50 -5.85 -17.57 -4.36
N LEU A 51 -5.34 -17.78 -5.58
CA LEU A 51 -4.05 -17.24 -6.02
C LEU A 51 -4.04 -15.69 -6.02
N TYR A 52 -5.17 -15.05 -6.35
CA TYR A 52 -5.31 -13.60 -6.26
C TYR A 52 -5.39 -13.11 -4.80
N ASP A 53 -6.09 -13.82 -3.91
CA ASP A 53 -6.18 -13.45 -2.49
C ASP A 53 -4.82 -13.61 -1.77
N GLU A 54 -4.05 -14.65 -2.11
CA GLU A 54 -2.71 -14.91 -1.60
C GLU A 54 -1.63 -13.99 -2.19
N MET A 55 -1.95 -13.22 -3.24
CA MET A 55 -0.98 -12.31 -3.87
C MET A 55 -0.62 -11.17 -2.92
N GLN A 56 0.68 -10.99 -2.65
CA GLN A 56 1.16 -9.96 -1.74
C GLN A 56 1.02 -8.56 -2.34
N VAL A 57 0.03 -7.83 -1.86
CA VAL A 57 -0.26 -6.44 -2.20
C VAL A 57 -0.26 -5.61 -0.92
N GLU A 58 0.43 -4.47 -0.93
CA GLU A 58 0.32 -3.49 0.14
C GLU A 58 -0.92 -2.62 -0.10
N ASP A 59 -2.08 -3.12 0.32
CA ASP A 59 -3.40 -2.46 0.20
C ASP A 59 -3.81 -1.73 1.48
N LEU A 60 -5.10 -1.39 1.61
CA LEU A 60 -5.67 -0.74 2.79
C LEU A 60 -5.66 -1.63 4.05
N GLU A 61 -5.61 -2.96 3.86
CA GLU A 61 -5.52 -3.93 4.94
C GLU A 61 -4.08 -4.41 5.19
N TYR A 62 -3.10 -3.87 4.43
CA TYR A 62 -1.70 -4.11 4.71
C TYR A 62 -1.26 -3.30 5.93
N HIS A 63 -1.42 -3.89 7.07
CA HIS A 63 -0.98 -3.34 8.34
C HIS A 63 -0.08 -4.32 9.09
N ILE A 64 0.81 -3.78 9.90
CA ILE A 64 1.75 -4.52 10.69
C ILE A 64 1.11 -4.80 12.04
N GLU A 65 1.00 -6.07 12.41
CA GLU A 65 0.28 -6.52 13.59
C GLU A 65 -1.26 -6.23 13.53
N SER A 66 -2.02 -6.77 14.46
CA SER A 66 -3.48 -6.85 14.42
C SER A 66 -4.24 -5.53 14.57
N GLU A 67 -3.57 -4.37 14.68
CA GLU A 67 -4.22 -3.14 15.14
C GLU A 67 -3.85 -1.91 14.31
N GLY A 68 -3.92 -2.04 12.98
CA GLY A 68 -3.82 -0.91 12.06
C GLY A 68 -2.53 -0.10 12.23
N GLN A 69 -1.38 -0.65 11.89
CA GLN A 69 -0.12 0.08 11.75
C GLN A 69 0.23 0.15 10.28
N TYR A 70 0.02 1.31 9.66
CA TYR A 70 0.13 1.49 8.22
C TYR A 70 1.55 1.87 7.79
N LEU A 71 1.89 1.56 6.53
CA LEU A 71 3.23 1.79 5.98
C LEU A 71 3.66 3.27 6.05
N SER A 72 2.72 4.19 5.85
CA SER A 72 2.95 5.63 5.93
C SER A 72 3.46 6.09 7.30
N GLU A 73 3.12 5.36 8.38
CA GLU A 73 3.57 5.67 9.75
C GLU A 73 5.06 5.36 9.99
N PHE A 74 5.73 4.69 9.07
CA PHE A 74 7.15 4.40 9.09
C PHE A 74 7.98 5.33 8.19
N THR A 75 7.31 6.23 7.47
CA THR A 75 7.92 7.18 6.53
C THR A 75 7.84 8.61 7.04
N ASP A 76 8.18 9.59 6.21
CA ASP A 76 7.99 11.01 6.48
C ASP A 76 6.54 11.50 6.22
N GLU A 77 5.64 10.62 5.76
CA GLU A 77 4.25 10.97 5.49
C GLU A 77 3.42 11.17 6.78
N ALA A 78 3.58 10.26 7.75
CA ALA A 78 2.75 10.24 8.93
C ALA A 78 3.47 9.72 10.18
N VAL A 79 2.83 9.93 11.34
CA VAL A 79 3.15 9.27 12.60
C VAL A 79 1.90 8.58 13.16
N ARG A 80 2.11 7.58 13.99
CA ARG A 80 1.04 6.88 14.69
C ARG A 80 0.54 7.71 15.88
N SER A 81 -0.78 7.78 16.09
CA SER A 81 -1.35 8.46 17.25
C SER A 81 -1.11 7.70 18.57
N TYR A 82 -1.28 6.38 18.55
CA TYR A 82 -1.19 5.54 19.74
C TYR A 82 0.23 5.50 20.32
N THR A 83 0.33 5.21 21.61
CA THR A 83 1.61 5.13 22.34
C THR A 83 2.25 3.74 22.27
N TRP A 84 1.58 2.77 21.67
CA TRP A 84 2.01 1.39 21.52
C TRP A 84 2.11 0.99 20.03
N GLY A 85 2.72 -0.15 19.74
CA GLY A 85 2.95 -0.66 18.41
C GLY A 85 4.31 -0.26 17.83
N ARG A 86 4.78 -1.01 16.84
CA ARG A 86 6.14 -0.88 16.27
C ARG A 86 6.40 0.45 15.58
N ALA A 87 5.35 1.08 15.03
CA ALA A 87 5.45 2.41 14.42
C ALA A 87 5.78 3.54 15.42
N ASN A 88 5.67 3.26 16.74
CA ASN A 88 6.06 4.21 17.79
C ASN A 88 7.53 4.10 18.21
N TYR A 89 8.25 3.05 17.79
CA TYR A 89 9.63 2.91 18.18
C TYR A 89 10.49 3.93 17.42
N ALA A 90 11.37 4.61 18.14
CA ALA A 90 12.35 5.50 17.50
C ALA A 90 13.19 4.71 16.47
N LEU A 91 13.65 3.52 16.85
CA LEU A 91 14.31 2.59 15.94
C LEU A 91 13.26 1.77 15.18
N ILE A 92 13.26 1.88 13.85
CA ILE A 92 12.40 1.05 12.99
C ILE A 92 12.80 -0.43 13.18
N PRO A 93 11.87 -1.31 13.59
CA PRO A 93 12.21 -2.70 13.92
C PRO A 93 12.56 -3.52 12.68
N GLU A 94 13.42 -4.50 12.89
CA GLU A 94 13.83 -5.47 11.86
C GLU A 94 12.69 -6.42 11.48
N GLY A 95 12.60 -6.76 10.19
CA GLY A 95 11.67 -7.77 9.68
C GLY A 95 10.20 -7.34 9.73
N VAL A 96 9.93 -6.07 10.03
CA VAL A 96 8.57 -5.53 10.18
C VAL A 96 7.76 -5.63 8.87
N PHE A 97 8.44 -5.56 7.74
CA PHE A 97 7.83 -5.67 6.41
C PHE A 97 8.15 -7.01 5.73
N GLY A 98 8.66 -7.99 6.48
CA GLY A 98 9.04 -9.29 5.94
C GLY A 98 7.83 -10.07 5.40
N TRP A 99 8.00 -10.70 4.24
CA TRP A 99 7.05 -11.64 3.67
C TRP A 99 7.81 -12.65 2.78
N TRP A 100 7.83 -13.92 3.18
CA TRP A 100 8.58 -15.00 2.51
C TRP A 100 7.62 -15.95 1.81
N GLY A 101 7.15 -15.56 0.63
CA GLY A 101 6.00 -16.08 -0.09
C GLY A 101 6.19 -17.40 -0.85
N TYR A 102 6.91 -18.37 -0.30
CA TYR A 102 7.18 -19.64 -1.02
C TYR A 102 6.02 -20.64 -0.96
N GLN A 103 5.11 -20.49 0.00
CA GLN A 103 3.87 -21.29 -0.02
C GLN A 103 2.98 -20.85 -1.20
N GLU A 104 2.88 -19.55 -1.41
CA GLU A 104 2.11 -18.94 -2.50
C GLU A 104 2.75 -19.28 -3.85
N VAL A 105 4.07 -19.18 -3.96
CA VAL A 105 4.81 -19.62 -5.17
C VAL A 105 4.57 -21.11 -5.45
N ARG A 106 4.53 -21.97 -4.42
CA ARG A 106 4.21 -23.38 -4.58
C ARG A 106 2.79 -23.59 -5.10
N ASN A 107 1.80 -22.87 -4.55
CA ASN A 107 0.40 -22.95 -4.97
C ASN A 107 0.26 -22.57 -6.45
N ILE A 108 0.92 -21.46 -6.85
CA ILE A 108 0.94 -20.99 -8.23
C ILE A 108 1.60 -22.02 -9.16
N ASN A 109 2.77 -22.56 -8.79
CA ASN A 109 3.46 -23.54 -9.60
C ASN A 109 2.65 -24.84 -9.72
N THR A 110 1.95 -25.27 -8.66
CA THR A 110 1.04 -26.41 -8.70
C THR A 110 -0.12 -26.17 -9.66
N PHE A 111 -0.68 -24.95 -9.68
CA PHE A 111 -1.69 -24.57 -10.66
C PHE A 111 -1.13 -24.66 -12.09
N LEU A 112 0.05 -24.11 -12.33
CA LEU A 112 0.70 -24.09 -13.65
C LEU A 112 1.06 -25.50 -14.17
N ASP A 113 1.48 -26.42 -13.29
CA ASP A 113 1.79 -27.80 -13.67
C ASP A 113 0.54 -28.57 -14.17
N ASN A 114 -0.65 -28.15 -13.74
CA ASN A 114 -1.89 -28.88 -13.99
C ASN A 114 -2.84 -28.20 -15.00
N ILE A 115 -2.77 -26.89 -15.18
CA ILE A 115 -3.73 -26.13 -16.01
C ILE A 115 -3.81 -26.62 -17.46
N ASN A 116 -2.70 -27.08 -18.02
CA ASN A 116 -2.67 -27.61 -19.39
C ASN A 116 -3.48 -28.91 -19.57
N ASN A 117 -3.75 -29.62 -18.47
CA ASN A 117 -4.54 -30.86 -18.45
C ASN A 117 -5.99 -30.61 -18.01
N ALA A 118 -6.41 -29.37 -17.78
CA ALA A 118 -7.75 -29.02 -17.34
C ALA A 118 -8.78 -29.29 -18.44
N ALA A 119 -9.48 -30.41 -18.32
CA ALA A 119 -10.47 -30.86 -19.31
C ALA A 119 -11.70 -29.94 -19.37
N ALA A 120 -11.98 -29.20 -18.30
CA ALA A 120 -13.11 -28.27 -18.21
C ALA A 120 -12.93 -27.00 -19.02
N LEU A 121 -11.72 -26.71 -19.53
CA LEU A 121 -11.39 -25.46 -20.23
C LEU A 121 -11.03 -25.70 -21.70
N THR A 122 -11.37 -24.75 -22.54
CA THR A 122 -10.85 -24.68 -23.93
C THR A 122 -9.35 -24.35 -23.93
N PRO A 123 -8.62 -24.62 -25.03
CA PRO A 123 -7.21 -24.25 -25.14
C PRO A 123 -6.95 -22.74 -24.96
N GLU A 124 -7.86 -21.89 -25.40
CA GLU A 124 -7.79 -20.45 -25.28
C GLU A 124 -7.98 -20.01 -23.82
N GLU A 125 -8.97 -20.57 -23.13
CA GLU A 125 -9.17 -20.31 -21.69
C GLU A 125 -7.95 -20.75 -20.88
N ARG A 126 -7.38 -21.94 -21.15
CA ARG A 126 -6.16 -22.42 -20.45
C ARG A 126 -5.01 -21.41 -20.55
N LYS A 127 -4.80 -20.82 -21.74
CA LYS A 127 -3.76 -19.79 -21.93
C LYS A 127 -4.01 -18.56 -21.06
N VAL A 128 -5.27 -18.13 -20.91
CA VAL A 128 -5.61 -16.98 -20.07
C VAL A 128 -5.37 -17.31 -18.59
N TYR A 129 -5.81 -18.48 -18.11
CA TYR A 129 -5.55 -18.91 -16.72
C TYR A 129 -4.05 -19.12 -16.44
N GLU A 130 -3.30 -19.67 -17.39
CA GLU A 130 -1.83 -19.74 -17.31
C GLU A 130 -1.22 -18.35 -17.15
N ALA A 131 -1.64 -17.39 -17.97
CA ALA A 131 -1.13 -16.04 -17.93
C ALA A 131 -1.46 -15.33 -16.60
N GLU A 132 -2.64 -15.55 -16.05
CA GLU A 132 -3.01 -14.99 -14.75
C GLU A 132 -2.19 -15.59 -13.60
N ALA A 133 -2.00 -16.91 -13.58
CA ALA A 133 -1.16 -17.57 -12.58
C ALA A 133 0.30 -17.08 -12.67
N ARG A 134 0.84 -16.88 -13.87
CA ARG A 134 2.17 -16.31 -14.10
C ARG A 134 2.24 -14.84 -13.68
N PHE A 135 1.17 -14.06 -13.86
CA PHE A 135 1.06 -12.70 -13.34
C PHE A 135 1.14 -12.70 -11.80
N CYS A 136 0.37 -13.54 -11.11
CA CYS A 136 0.43 -13.68 -9.66
C CYS A 136 1.83 -14.08 -9.19
N ARG A 137 2.52 -14.98 -9.92
CA ARG A 137 3.91 -15.38 -9.63
C ARG A 137 4.88 -14.21 -9.76
N ALA A 138 4.77 -13.42 -10.83
CA ALA A 138 5.59 -12.23 -11.04
C ALA A 138 5.36 -11.18 -9.95
N MET A 139 4.11 -10.96 -9.53
CA MET A 139 3.77 -10.08 -8.40
C MET A 139 4.41 -10.55 -7.09
N ASN A 140 4.33 -11.85 -6.79
CA ASN A 140 4.91 -12.42 -5.58
C ASN A 140 6.45 -12.34 -5.58
N TYR A 141 7.11 -12.59 -6.72
CA TYR A 141 8.55 -12.37 -6.83
C TYR A 141 8.93 -10.89 -6.73
N PHE A 142 8.12 -9.97 -7.26
CA PHE A 142 8.33 -8.54 -7.06
C PHE A 142 8.19 -8.16 -5.58
N ALA A 143 7.22 -8.70 -4.88
CA ALA A 143 7.06 -8.47 -3.44
C ALA A 143 8.26 -8.97 -2.64
N MET A 144 8.85 -10.13 -3.02
CA MET A 144 10.04 -10.67 -2.34
C MET A 144 11.31 -9.91 -2.69
N VAL A 145 11.57 -9.63 -3.97
CA VAL A 145 12.84 -9.00 -4.39
C VAL A 145 13.01 -7.60 -3.83
N LYS A 146 11.96 -6.78 -3.80
CA LYS A 146 12.03 -5.43 -3.19
C LYS A 146 12.24 -5.45 -1.67
N ARG A 147 12.02 -6.61 -1.02
CA ARG A 147 12.27 -6.82 0.42
C ARG A 147 13.66 -7.35 0.70
N TYR A 148 14.04 -8.42 0.00
CA TYR A 148 15.20 -9.23 0.38
C TYR A 148 16.39 -9.12 -0.59
N GLY A 149 16.22 -8.44 -1.73
CA GLY A 149 17.13 -8.58 -2.86
C GLY A 149 16.92 -9.91 -3.57
N GLY A 150 17.96 -10.58 -4.00
CA GLY A 150 17.85 -11.89 -4.62
C GLY A 150 17.27 -12.95 -3.67
N VAL A 151 16.44 -13.83 -4.21
CA VAL A 151 15.79 -14.95 -3.52
C VAL A 151 15.89 -16.22 -4.37
N PRO A 152 15.67 -17.42 -3.84
CA PRO A 152 15.60 -18.62 -4.67
C PRO A 152 14.52 -18.53 -5.75
N LEU A 153 14.87 -18.75 -7.02
CA LEU A 153 13.92 -18.75 -8.12
C LEU A 153 13.35 -20.17 -8.34
N VAL A 154 12.09 -20.37 -7.94
CA VAL A 154 11.37 -21.65 -8.03
C VAL A 154 10.22 -21.49 -9.02
N THR A 155 10.34 -22.09 -10.20
CA THR A 155 9.38 -21.94 -11.30
C THR A 155 8.52 -23.18 -11.57
N VAL A 156 8.75 -24.26 -10.81
CA VAL A 156 8.00 -25.53 -10.86
C VAL A 156 7.62 -25.97 -9.46
N ALA A 157 6.53 -26.74 -9.33
CA ALA A 157 6.16 -27.30 -8.04
C ALA A 157 7.17 -28.38 -7.62
N GLN A 158 7.96 -28.08 -6.59
CA GLN A 158 8.92 -29.02 -6.03
C GLN A 158 8.17 -30.18 -5.35
N LYS A 159 8.54 -31.44 -5.71
CA LYS A 159 7.98 -32.66 -5.12
C LYS A 159 9.10 -33.42 -4.42
N TYR A 160 8.86 -33.80 -3.17
CA TYR A 160 9.74 -34.70 -2.45
C TYR A 160 9.39 -36.15 -2.78
N ASP A 161 10.30 -36.89 -3.39
CA ASP A 161 10.15 -38.27 -3.82
C ASP A 161 10.74 -39.31 -2.82
N GLY A 162 11.18 -38.84 -1.63
CA GLY A 162 11.84 -39.70 -0.63
C GLY A 162 13.36 -39.75 -0.80
N GLY A 163 13.95 -39.05 -1.77
CA GLY A 163 15.38 -38.97 -2.03
C GLY A 163 16.12 -37.95 -1.15
N ASP A 164 17.25 -37.39 -1.65
CA ASP A 164 18.03 -36.40 -0.93
C ASP A 164 17.32 -35.03 -0.94
N VAL A 165 16.87 -34.56 0.24
CA VAL A 165 16.21 -33.26 0.41
C VAL A 165 17.07 -32.09 -0.06
N LYS A 166 18.39 -32.22 -0.12
CA LYS A 166 19.31 -31.18 -0.60
C LYS A 166 19.04 -30.77 -2.04
N THR A 167 18.45 -31.64 -2.86
CA THR A 167 18.05 -31.32 -4.24
C THR A 167 16.96 -30.26 -4.32
N LEU A 168 16.19 -30.06 -3.23
CA LEU A 168 15.14 -29.05 -3.10
C LEU A 168 15.64 -27.74 -2.47
N GLN A 169 16.85 -27.74 -1.90
CA GLN A 169 17.44 -26.61 -1.19
C GLN A 169 18.19 -25.69 -2.17
N LEU A 170 17.44 -24.90 -2.95
CA LEU A 170 18.00 -23.98 -3.93
C LEU A 170 18.67 -22.77 -3.25
N PRO A 171 19.85 -22.33 -3.71
CA PRO A 171 20.45 -21.08 -3.24
C PRO A 171 19.65 -19.86 -3.73
N ARG A 172 19.95 -18.69 -3.17
CA ARG A 172 19.45 -17.41 -3.68
C ARG A 172 20.01 -17.12 -5.07
N ASN A 173 19.15 -16.67 -5.96
CA ASN A 173 19.55 -16.03 -7.22
C ASN A 173 20.05 -14.62 -6.95
N LYS A 174 20.74 -14.02 -7.91
CA LYS A 174 21.14 -12.61 -7.84
C LYS A 174 19.90 -11.71 -7.95
N GLU A 175 19.95 -10.54 -7.34
CA GLU A 175 18.81 -9.62 -7.33
C GLU A 175 18.34 -9.27 -8.73
N TYR A 176 19.26 -8.94 -9.65
CA TYR A 176 18.91 -8.62 -11.04
C TYR A 176 18.27 -9.81 -11.77
N GLU A 177 18.61 -11.06 -11.44
CA GLU A 177 18.03 -12.25 -12.09
C GLU A 177 16.54 -12.38 -11.75
N ILE A 178 16.14 -11.97 -10.54
CA ILE A 178 14.72 -11.96 -10.16
C ILE A 178 13.97 -10.86 -10.89
N TYR A 179 14.54 -9.66 -11.02
CA TYR A 179 13.92 -8.59 -11.81
C TYR A 179 13.84 -8.93 -13.30
N ASP A 180 14.86 -9.56 -13.87
CA ASP A 180 14.85 -10.05 -15.26
C ASP A 180 13.76 -11.11 -15.45
N PHE A 181 13.60 -12.05 -14.51
CA PHE A 181 12.53 -13.05 -14.52
C PHE A 181 11.14 -12.38 -14.51
N ILE A 182 10.90 -11.38 -13.65
CA ILE A 182 9.63 -10.66 -13.60
C ILE A 182 9.33 -9.98 -14.93
N LYS A 183 10.33 -9.32 -15.53
CA LYS A 183 10.20 -8.70 -16.86
C LYS A 183 9.82 -9.74 -17.91
N ASP A 184 10.53 -10.85 -17.97
CA ASP A 184 10.34 -11.91 -18.97
C ASP A 184 8.96 -12.58 -18.81
N GLU A 185 8.49 -12.81 -17.56
CA GLU A 185 7.12 -13.27 -17.29
C GLU A 185 6.08 -12.28 -17.82
N CYS A 186 6.20 -11.00 -17.46
CA CYS A 186 5.27 -9.96 -17.92
C CYS A 186 5.22 -9.88 -19.45
N GLN A 187 6.39 -9.93 -20.13
CA GLN A 187 6.46 -9.88 -21.59
C GLN A 187 5.85 -11.10 -22.26
N ALA A 188 6.02 -12.28 -21.68
CA ALA A 188 5.47 -13.52 -22.23
C ALA A 188 3.93 -13.56 -22.13
N ILE A 189 3.35 -13.05 -21.05
CA ILE A 189 1.90 -13.15 -20.78
C ILE A 189 1.06 -12.03 -21.40
N GLN A 190 1.65 -10.88 -21.77
CA GLN A 190 0.89 -9.71 -22.22
C GLN A 190 0.01 -9.95 -23.45
N SER A 191 0.39 -10.87 -24.34
CA SER A 191 -0.42 -11.24 -25.50
C SER A 191 -1.46 -12.34 -25.17
N MET A 192 -1.31 -13.03 -24.05
CA MET A 192 -2.23 -14.07 -23.58
C MET A 192 -3.37 -13.49 -22.74
N LEU A 193 -3.12 -12.38 -22.04
CA LEU A 193 -4.11 -11.70 -21.23
C LEU A 193 -5.06 -10.83 -22.09
N PRO A 194 -6.37 -10.74 -21.72
CA PRO A 194 -7.32 -9.87 -22.41
C PRO A 194 -7.00 -8.39 -22.20
N GLU A 195 -7.59 -7.54 -23.05
CA GLU A 195 -7.47 -6.07 -22.94
C GLU A 195 -8.37 -5.47 -21.86
N SER A 196 -9.51 -6.10 -21.60
CA SER A 196 -10.49 -5.66 -20.60
C SER A 196 -11.12 -6.86 -19.92
N ARG A 197 -11.70 -6.64 -18.76
CA ARG A 197 -12.47 -7.60 -17.99
C ARG A 197 -13.81 -7.01 -17.64
N GLU A 198 -14.84 -7.85 -17.53
CA GLU A 198 -16.22 -7.47 -17.22
C GLU A 198 -16.86 -8.50 -16.29
N GLY A 199 -17.97 -8.14 -15.64
CA GLY A 199 -18.74 -9.03 -14.78
C GLY A 199 -17.93 -9.60 -13.62
N GLU A 200 -17.98 -10.89 -13.40
CA GLU A 200 -17.29 -11.60 -12.31
C GLU A 200 -15.77 -11.55 -12.44
N ASP A 201 -15.24 -11.31 -13.64
CA ASP A 201 -13.81 -11.23 -13.91
C ASP A 201 -13.24 -9.79 -13.80
N LEU A 202 -14.07 -8.79 -13.47
CA LEU A 202 -13.72 -7.35 -13.54
C LEU A 202 -12.36 -7.00 -12.90
N TYR A 203 -12.03 -7.63 -11.77
CA TYR A 203 -10.82 -7.34 -11.01
C TYR A 203 -9.65 -8.31 -11.30
N ARG A 204 -9.77 -9.18 -12.31
CA ARG A 204 -8.69 -10.08 -12.73
C ARG A 204 -7.72 -9.37 -13.69
N ALA A 205 -6.50 -9.86 -13.77
CA ALA A 205 -5.43 -9.21 -14.54
C ALA A 205 -5.78 -9.07 -16.04
N THR A 206 -5.45 -7.88 -16.56
CA THR A 206 -5.46 -7.56 -18.00
C THR A 206 -4.02 -7.46 -18.50
N ARG A 207 -3.81 -7.36 -19.83
CA ARG A 207 -2.48 -7.07 -20.38
C ARG A 207 -1.89 -5.77 -19.85
N TYR A 208 -2.74 -4.80 -19.49
CA TYR A 208 -2.30 -3.52 -18.93
C TYR A 208 -1.81 -3.64 -17.50
N ALA A 209 -2.36 -4.57 -16.71
CA ALA A 209 -1.81 -4.91 -15.41
C ALA A 209 -0.40 -5.51 -15.53
N ALA A 210 -0.16 -6.36 -16.54
CA ALA A 210 1.18 -6.90 -16.81
C ALA A 210 2.16 -5.80 -17.27
N TYR A 211 1.74 -4.84 -18.10
CA TYR A 211 2.57 -3.68 -18.46
C TYR A 211 2.89 -2.80 -17.25
N ALA A 212 1.92 -2.57 -16.37
CA ALA A 212 2.12 -1.76 -15.17
C ALA A 212 3.09 -2.44 -14.19
N LEU A 213 3.00 -3.76 -14.02
CA LEU A 213 3.96 -4.52 -13.21
C LEU A 213 5.37 -4.47 -13.82
N GLU A 214 5.51 -4.71 -15.14
CA GLU A 214 6.78 -4.59 -15.85
C GLU A 214 7.39 -3.19 -15.64
N CYS A 215 6.58 -2.15 -15.83
CA CYS A 215 7.00 -0.76 -15.63
C CYS A 215 7.51 -0.51 -14.22
N ARG A 216 6.74 -0.88 -13.18
CA ARG A 216 7.11 -0.69 -11.77
C ARG A 216 8.36 -1.50 -11.40
N ALA A 217 8.43 -2.77 -11.80
CA ALA A 217 9.56 -3.63 -11.47
C ALA A 217 10.86 -3.15 -12.14
N MET A 218 10.80 -2.73 -13.40
CA MET A 218 11.96 -2.22 -14.13
C MET A 218 12.42 -0.85 -13.57
N LEU A 219 11.48 0.00 -13.13
CA LEU A 219 11.81 1.24 -12.44
C LEU A 219 12.57 0.98 -11.12
N TYR A 220 12.16 -0.04 -10.36
CA TYR A 220 12.83 -0.44 -9.12
C TYR A 220 14.22 -1.00 -9.41
N ALA A 221 14.33 -1.94 -10.35
CA ALA A 221 15.63 -2.50 -10.76
C ALA A 221 16.60 -1.41 -11.24
N ALA A 222 16.12 -0.44 -12.02
CA ALA A 222 16.92 0.68 -12.49
C ALA A 222 17.42 1.57 -11.35
N SER A 223 16.57 1.80 -10.33
CA SER A 223 16.92 2.58 -9.14
C SER A 223 17.99 1.85 -8.31
N GLU A 224 17.80 0.55 -8.05
CA GLU A 224 18.78 -0.27 -7.32
C GLU A 224 20.12 -0.33 -8.07
N ALA A 225 20.11 -0.43 -9.40
CA ALA A 225 21.33 -0.39 -10.20
C ALA A 225 22.03 0.99 -10.16
N LYS A 226 21.28 2.07 -10.00
CA LYS A 226 21.85 3.43 -10.02
C LYS A 226 22.30 3.93 -8.66
N TYR A 227 21.55 3.61 -7.61
CA TYR A 227 21.73 4.18 -6.27
C TYR A 227 22.16 3.17 -5.22
N GLY A 228 21.92 1.87 -5.45
CA GLY A 228 22.30 0.78 -4.58
C GLY A 228 23.77 0.41 -4.69
N ASN A 229 24.23 -0.39 -3.73
CA ASN A 229 25.56 -0.97 -3.74
C ASN A 229 25.47 -2.48 -3.88
N VAL A 230 26.27 -3.05 -4.80
CA VAL A 230 26.35 -4.51 -4.97
C VAL A 230 27.10 -5.12 -3.79
N ASP A 231 26.48 -6.09 -3.11
CA ASP A 231 27.10 -6.87 -2.05
C ASP A 231 26.69 -8.36 -2.15
N LEU A 232 27.32 -9.21 -1.34
CA LEU A 232 27.10 -10.67 -1.35
C LEU A 232 27.14 -11.27 -2.76
N ASN A 233 28.08 -10.83 -3.60
CA ASN A 233 28.23 -11.27 -5.00
C ASN A 233 26.94 -11.03 -5.83
N GLY A 234 26.22 -9.95 -5.55
CA GLY A 234 25.00 -9.54 -6.27
C GLY A 234 23.73 -10.20 -5.76
N LEU A 235 23.74 -10.85 -4.59
CA LEU A 235 22.51 -11.25 -3.91
C LEU A 235 21.73 -10.04 -3.41
N ILE A 236 22.41 -8.92 -3.17
CA ILE A 236 21.81 -7.60 -2.96
C ILE A 236 22.53 -6.57 -3.83
N GLY A 237 21.77 -5.59 -4.31
CA GLY A 237 22.23 -4.57 -5.25
C GLY A 237 22.43 -5.10 -6.67
N ILE A 238 22.29 -4.19 -7.62
CA ILE A 238 22.36 -4.48 -9.06
C ILE A 238 23.55 -3.75 -9.69
N PRO A 239 24.34 -4.39 -10.57
CA PRO A 239 25.44 -3.73 -11.25
C PRO A 239 24.99 -2.48 -12.03
N ALA A 240 25.72 -1.36 -11.86
CA ALA A 240 25.34 -0.04 -12.36
C ALA A 240 25.17 0.02 -13.90
N GLU A 241 25.92 -0.80 -14.63
CA GLU A 241 25.82 -0.89 -16.10
C GLU A 241 24.45 -1.41 -16.60
N LYS A 242 23.64 -2.04 -15.74
CA LYS A 242 22.29 -2.48 -16.08
C LYS A 242 21.24 -1.36 -15.99
N ALA A 243 21.53 -0.25 -15.29
CA ALA A 243 20.56 0.81 -14.99
C ALA A 243 19.87 1.36 -16.24
N GLU A 244 20.65 1.72 -17.27
CA GLU A 244 20.11 2.30 -18.52
C GLU A 244 19.13 1.34 -19.23
N GLY A 245 19.45 0.04 -19.25
CA GLY A 245 18.58 -0.98 -19.83
C GLY A 245 17.24 -1.08 -19.11
N TYR A 246 17.25 -1.02 -17.78
CA TYR A 246 16.04 -1.05 -16.97
C TYR A 246 15.22 0.24 -17.07
N TRP A 247 15.84 1.42 -17.12
CA TRP A 247 15.12 2.68 -17.39
C TRP A 247 14.41 2.63 -18.74
N LYS A 248 15.06 2.12 -19.79
CA LYS A 248 14.46 1.95 -21.13
C LYS A 248 13.28 0.96 -21.08
N ALA A 249 13.41 -0.14 -20.36
CA ALA A 249 12.34 -1.13 -20.22
C ALA A 249 11.13 -0.55 -19.47
N ALA A 250 11.36 0.17 -18.35
CA ALA A 250 10.31 0.85 -17.61
C ALA A 250 9.56 1.87 -18.48
N ARG A 251 10.30 2.70 -19.22
CA ARG A 251 9.75 3.66 -20.18
C ARG A 251 8.89 2.97 -21.24
N ALA A 252 9.40 1.93 -21.88
CA ALA A 252 8.70 1.23 -22.96
C ALA A 252 7.40 0.55 -22.46
N ALA A 253 7.41 -0.02 -21.26
CA ALA A 253 6.22 -0.59 -20.66
C ALA A 253 5.16 0.48 -20.33
N ALA A 254 5.56 1.65 -19.81
CA ALA A 254 4.67 2.79 -19.60
C ALA A 254 4.07 3.31 -20.91
N GLU A 255 4.87 3.42 -21.96
CA GLU A 255 4.44 3.87 -23.30
C GLU A 255 3.35 2.97 -23.89
N LYS A 256 3.37 1.66 -23.65
CA LYS A 256 2.31 0.75 -24.09
C LYS A 256 0.95 1.10 -23.45
N ILE A 257 0.94 1.54 -22.19
CA ILE A 257 -0.27 1.96 -21.50
C ILE A 257 -0.70 3.35 -21.99
N ILE A 258 0.21 4.32 -22.01
CA ILE A 258 -0.07 5.70 -22.40
C ILE A 258 -0.61 5.77 -23.84
N ASN A 259 0.07 5.09 -24.78
CA ASN A 259 -0.29 5.11 -26.20
C ASN A 259 -1.53 4.29 -26.53
N SER A 260 -2.02 3.46 -25.61
CA SER A 260 -3.28 2.72 -25.80
C SER A 260 -4.50 3.64 -25.86
N GLY A 261 -4.44 4.82 -25.23
CA GLY A 261 -5.55 5.74 -25.10
C GLY A 261 -6.73 5.21 -24.26
N LYS A 262 -6.57 4.08 -23.58
CA LYS A 262 -7.64 3.44 -22.77
C LYS A 262 -7.74 4.00 -21.35
N TYR A 263 -6.68 4.62 -20.88
CA TYR A 263 -6.57 5.16 -19.52
C TYR A 263 -6.43 6.68 -19.56
N ALA A 264 -6.98 7.33 -18.54
CA ALA A 264 -6.96 8.78 -18.39
C ALA A 264 -6.97 9.16 -16.91
N LEU A 265 -6.43 10.32 -16.57
CA LEU A 265 -6.54 10.88 -15.24
C LEU A 265 -8.01 11.19 -14.90
N TYR A 266 -8.42 10.89 -13.67
CA TYR A 266 -9.79 11.10 -13.20
C TYR A 266 -10.16 12.57 -13.12
N THR A 267 -11.30 12.96 -13.73
CA THR A 267 -11.77 14.36 -13.82
C THR A 267 -13.30 14.48 -13.68
N ALA A 268 -13.93 13.58 -12.93
CA ALA A 268 -15.40 13.52 -12.83
C ALA A 268 -16.01 14.64 -11.98
N LYS A 269 -15.21 15.34 -11.15
CA LYS A 269 -15.69 16.45 -10.31
C LYS A 269 -15.05 17.77 -10.72
N THR A 270 -15.83 18.87 -10.61
CA THR A 270 -15.35 20.22 -10.95
C THR A 270 -14.39 20.76 -9.88
N ASP A 271 -14.73 20.59 -8.59
CA ASP A 271 -13.81 20.91 -7.51
C ASP A 271 -12.65 19.92 -7.51
N LYS A 272 -11.43 20.46 -7.53
CA LYS A 272 -10.20 19.65 -7.69
C LYS A 272 -9.87 18.82 -6.45
N ALA A 273 -10.20 19.31 -5.26
CA ALA A 273 -10.00 18.57 -4.01
C ALA A 273 -11.01 17.43 -3.89
N GLU A 274 -12.28 17.71 -4.20
CA GLU A 274 -13.32 16.68 -4.27
C GLU A 274 -12.97 15.65 -5.36
N ASN A 275 -12.51 16.09 -6.53
CA ASN A 275 -12.09 15.21 -7.62
C ASN A 275 -11.00 14.24 -7.17
N PHE A 276 -9.99 14.72 -6.45
CA PHE A 276 -8.92 13.87 -5.97
C PHE A 276 -9.37 12.90 -4.86
N GLN A 277 -10.28 13.32 -3.98
CA GLN A 277 -10.88 12.42 -2.99
C GLN A 277 -11.70 11.32 -3.65
N TYR A 278 -12.60 11.69 -4.58
CA TYR A 278 -13.50 10.74 -5.23
C TYR A 278 -12.81 9.82 -6.23
N LEU A 279 -11.62 10.15 -6.73
CA LEU A 279 -10.78 9.23 -7.50
C LEU A 279 -10.66 7.84 -6.83
N PHE A 280 -10.54 7.80 -5.51
CA PHE A 280 -10.34 6.59 -4.71
C PHE A 280 -11.65 5.93 -4.24
N LEU A 281 -12.78 6.60 -4.44
CA LEU A 281 -14.10 6.15 -3.99
C LEU A 281 -15.04 5.82 -5.17
N ASP A 282 -14.67 6.21 -6.38
CA ASP A 282 -15.46 5.95 -7.59
C ASP A 282 -15.02 4.62 -8.22
N GLU A 283 -15.82 3.59 -7.97
CA GLU A 283 -15.63 2.22 -8.47
C GLU A 283 -16.24 1.99 -9.85
N SER A 284 -16.85 3.02 -10.44
CA SER A 284 -17.50 2.89 -11.74
C SER A 284 -16.47 2.70 -12.87
N GLU A 285 -16.89 2.05 -13.95
CA GLU A 285 -16.10 1.89 -15.17
C GLU A 285 -15.73 3.23 -15.85
N ALA A 286 -16.39 4.34 -15.44
CA ALA A 286 -16.03 5.68 -15.87
C ALA A 286 -14.70 6.16 -15.28
N ASN A 287 -14.25 5.57 -14.18
CA ASN A 287 -12.93 5.85 -13.60
C ASN A 287 -11.83 5.17 -14.44
N LYS A 288 -11.41 5.86 -15.50
CA LYS A 288 -10.38 5.37 -16.42
C LYS A 288 -8.95 5.44 -15.85
N GLU A 289 -8.78 5.84 -14.59
CA GLU A 289 -7.46 5.83 -13.94
C GLU A 289 -7.11 4.45 -13.36
N GLN A 290 -8.09 3.58 -13.10
CA GLN A 290 -7.90 2.23 -12.56
C GLN A 290 -7.32 1.29 -13.62
N ILE A 291 -6.17 0.68 -13.36
CA ILE A 291 -5.52 -0.31 -14.25
C ILE A 291 -5.67 -1.72 -13.67
N PHE A 292 -5.43 -1.88 -12.39
CA PHE A 292 -5.62 -3.12 -11.65
C PHE A 292 -6.03 -2.81 -10.22
N THR A 293 -7.12 -3.42 -9.77
CA THR A 293 -7.78 -3.09 -8.51
C THR A 293 -8.01 -4.36 -7.69
N LYS A 294 -7.75 -4.28 -6.38
CA LYS A 294 -8.19 -5.27 -5.38
C LYS A 294 -9.48 -4.77 -4.74
N ALA A 295 -10.53 -5.56 -4.88
CA ALA A 295 -11.85 -5.20 -4.40
C ALA A 295 -12.05 -5.55 -2.92
N PHE A 296 -12.87 -4.75 -2.24
CA PHE A 296 -13.38 -4.99 -0.90
C PHE A 296 -14.91 -4.94 -0.91
N ASP A 297 -15.56 -5.86 -0.21
CA ASP A 297 -17.01 -5.88 -0.11
C ASP A 297 -17.42 -6.47 1.25
N THR A 298 -18.44 -5.86 1.86
CA THR A 298 -18.90 -6.22 3.21
C THR A 298 -19.54 -7.62 3.29
N SER A 299 -19.85 -8.26 2.16
CA SER A 299 -20.42 -9.61 2.11
C SER A 299 -19.36 -10.69 2.29
N ASN A 300 -18.12 -10.41 1.86
CA ASN A 300 -17.02 -11.37 1.83
C ASN A 300 -15.82 -10.89 2.65
N LYS A 301 -15.29 -9.71 2.35
CA LYS A 301 -14.07 -9.16 2.96
C LYS A 301 -14.14 -7.63 2.99
N GLY A 302 -14.77 -7.08 4.01
CA GLY A 302 -14.80 -5.63 4.24
C GLY A 302 -13.48 -5.12 4.83
N GLY A 303 -13.16 -3.85 4.55
CA GLY A 303 -11.95 -3.20 5.03
C GLY A 303 -12.10 -2.59 6.42
N THR A 304 -10.96 -2.40 7.10
CA THR A 304 -10.85 -1.81 8.45
C THR A 304 -10.29 -0.38 8.45
N PHE A 305 -9.87 0.13 7.28
CA PHE A 305 -9.15 1.40 7.17
C PHE A 305 -9.93 2.59 7.73
N ASP A 306 -11.21 2.74 7.37
CA ASP A 306 -12.09 3.79 7.90
C ASP A 306 -12.18 3.74 9.41
N TYR A 307 -12.40 2.53 9.97
CA TYR A 307 -12.56 2.31 11.40
C TYR A 307 -11.33 2.74 12.20
N PHE A 308 -10.13 2.39 11.73
CA PHE A 308 -8.89 2.76 12.43
C PHE A 308 -8.48 4.23 12.23
N ASN A 309 -8.93 4.89 11.17
CA ASN A 309 -8.48 6.24 10.82
C ASN A 309 -9.50 7.36 11.10
N ALA A 310 -10.73 7.04 11.50
CA ALA A 310 -11.75 8.03 11.82
C ALA A 310 -11.27 9.01 12.90
N PRO A 311 -11.46 10.35 12.74
CA PRO A 311 -11.14 11.32 13.79
C PRO A 311 -11.94 11.07 15.06
N GLN A 312 -11.46 11.57 16.22
CA GLN A 312 -11.99 11.29 17.54
C GLN A 312 -13.50 11.47 17.68
N SER A 313 -14.06 12.53 17.08
CA SER A 313 -15.50 12.81 17.16
C SER A 313 -16.36 12.05 16.14
N PHE A 314 -15.73 11.26 15.27
CA PHE A 314 -16.35 10.46 14.20
C PHE A 314 -16.06 8.97 14.33
N LYS A 315 -15.28 8.54 15.31
CA LYS A 315 -14.95 7.13 15.53
C LYS A 315 -16.04 6.42 16.36
N LEU A 316 -16.07 5.09 16.24
CA LEU A 316 -16.83 4.22 17.14
C LEU A 316 -15.97 3.89 18.38
N ASP A 317 -15.11 2.88 18.31
CA ASP A 317 -14.21 2.51 19.41
C ASP A 317 -12.77 2.93 19.15
N TYR A 318 -12.18 2.42 18.07
CA TYR A 318 -10.83 2.77 17.61
C TYR A 318 -10.88 3.88 16.57
N GLY A 319 -9.77 4.54 16.38
CA GLY A 319 -9.65 5.62 15.38
C GLY A 319 -8.36 6.40 15.53
N CYS A 320 -8.23 7.47 14.76
CA CYS A 320 -7.14 8.44 14.85
C CYS A 320 -5.74 7.90 14.53
N VAL A 321 -5.61 6.70 13.98
CA VAL A 321 -4.35 5.96 13.94
C VAL A 321 -3.28 6.69 13.14
N THR A 322 -3.55 7.05 11.88
CA THR A 322 -2.57 7.66 10.98
C THR A 322 -2.67 9.17 11.00
N ASN A 323 -1.62 9.84 11.45
CA ASN A 323 -1.57 11.30 11.54
C ASN A 323 -0.53 11.86 10.56
N PRO A 324 -0.94 12.49 9.44
CA PRO A 324 -0.03 13.19 8.54
C PRO A 324 0.83 14.21 9.28
N THR A 325 2.14 14.27 8.98
CA THR A 325 3.04 15.25 9.62
C THR A 325 2.85 16.64 9.03
N GLU A 326 3.18 17.69 9.80
CA GLU A 326 3.22 19.05 9.25
C GLU A 326 4.31 19.18 8.18
N ASP A 327 5.46 18.53 8.38
CA ASP A 327 6.52 18.41 7.37
C ASP A 327 5.98 17.90 6.03
N PHE A 328 5.09 16.90 6.06
CA PHE A 328 4.50 16.35 4.85
C PHE A 328 3.43 17.26 4.25
N VAL A 329 2.61 17.93 5.07
CA VAL A 329 1.63 18.92 4.63
C VAL A 329 2.30 20.10 3.93
N ALA A 330 3.48 20.52 4.40
CA ALA A 330 4.28 21.56 3.78
C ALA A 330 4.84 21.19 2.39
N GLU A 331 4.95 19.91 2.05
CA GLU A 331 5.37 19.47 0.71
C GLU A 331 4.32 19.77 -0.39
N PHE A 332 3.06 19.89 -0.03
CA PHE A 332 2.02 20.29 -0.98
C PHE A 332 2.13 21.78 -1.26
N GLU A 333 2.47 22.14 -2.49
CA GLU A 333 2.61 23.52 -2.95
C GLU A 333 1.29 24.31 -2.81
N TYR A 334 1.32 25.61 -3.00
CA TYR A 334 0.11 26.37 -3.28
C TYR A 334 -0.30 26.24 -4.75
N LYS A 335 -1.55 26.59 -5.10
CA LYS A 335 -2.08 26.48 -6.48
C LYS A 335 -1.23 27.20 -7.53
N ASP A 336 -0.57 28.29 -7.14
CA ASP A 336 0.32 29.06 -8.00
C ASP A 336 1.71 28.43 -8.19
N GLY A 337 1.97 27.29 -7.55
CA GLY A 337 3.24 26.57 -7.59
C GLY A 337 4.30 27.11 -6.63
N SER A 338 3.93 28.04 -5.75
CA SER A 338 4.83 28.54 -4.68
C SER A 338 5.02 27.48 -3.58
N ASP A 339 6.08 27.67 -2.78
CA ASP A 339 6.46 26.81 -1.66
C ASP A 339 5.28 26.54 -0.72
N GLY A 340 5.14 25.29 -0.30
CA GLY A 340 3.98 24.80 0.44
C GLY A 340 4.02 25.07 1.96
N ALA A 341 5.02 25.72 2.52
CA ALA A 341 5.09 26.02 3.95
C ALA A 341 3.86 26.82 4.41
N LEU A 342 3.27 26.40 5.54
CA LEU A 342 2.07 27.04 6.07
C LEU A 342 2.37 28.46 6.60
N LYS A 343 1.54 29.43 6.22
CA LYS A 343 1.73 30.86 6.57
C LYS A 343 1.24 31.15 7.99
N VAL A 344 1.90 30.59 9.00
CA VAL A 344 1.53 30.77 10.42
C VAL A 344 1.98 32.12 10.99
N ASN A 345 3.01 32.76 10.40
CA ASN A 345 3.53 34.07 10.79
C ASN A 345 3.49 35.06 9.63
N ASP A 346 3.38 36.33 9.95
CA ASP A 346 3.55 37.43 8.98
C ASP A 346 5.04 37.68 8.62
N ALA A 347 5.30 38.62 7.72
CA ALA A 347 6.66 38.96 7.27
C ALA A 347 7.57 39.48 8.41
N SER A 348 6.98 39.93 9.52
CA SER A 348 7.70 40.44 10.72
C SER A 348 7.92 39.33 11.75
N GLY A 349 7.46 38.08 11.48
CA GLY A 349 7.57 36.96 12.39
C GLY A 349 6.47 36.89 13.45
N ASN A 350 5.44 37.75 13.41
CA ASN A 350 4.34 37.72 14.35
C ASN A 350 3.29 36.66 13.93
N PRO A 351 2.68 35.93 14.89
CA PRO A 351 1.61 35.01 14.59
C PRO A 351 0.41 35.69 13.90
N ILE A 352 0.01 35.14 12.74
CA ILE A 352 -1.19 35.61 12.04
C ILE A 352 -2.43 35.11 12.80
N LYS A 353 -3.38 36.07 13.03
CA LYS A 353 -4.66 35.77 13.69
C LYS A 353 -5.75 35.53 12.65
N TYR A 354 -6.18 34.29 12.51
CA TYR A 354 -7.22 33.88 11.59
C TYR A 354 -8.61 33.96 12.23
N ALA A 355 -9.54 34.67 11.60
CA ALA A 355 -10.95 34.71 12.01
C ALA A 355 -11.66 33.42 11.61
N ASP A 356 -11.41 32.93 10.40
CA ASP A 356 -11.72 31.57 10.00
C ASP A 356 -10.41 30.74 10.00
N PRO A 357 -10.30 29.73 10.87
CA PRO A 357 -9.07 28.93 10.96
C PRO A 357 -8.79 28.12 9.67
N THR A 358 -9.77 27.92 8.80
CA THR A 358 -9.57 27.23 7.51
C THR A 358 -8.85 28.10 6.49
N ASP A 359 -8.80 29.42 6.67
CA ASP A 359 -8.10 30.35 5.77
C ASP A 359 -6.58 30.08 5.68
N LEU A 360 -5.98 29.45 6.69
CA LEU A 360 -4.58 29.00 6.65
C LEU A 360 -4.31 28.07 5.46
N PHE A 361 -5.32 27.27 5.07
CA PHE A 361 -5.21 26.25 4.02
C PHE A 361 -5.74 26.74 2.67
N LYS A 362 -6.18 27.99 2.59
CA LYS A 362 -6.67 28.58 1.35
C LYS A 362 -5.60 28.53 0.27
N ASP A 363 -6.01 28.13 -0.92
CA ASP A 363 -5.16 28.00 -2.11
C ASP A 363 -4.01 26.97 -2.01
N LYS A 364 -4.01 26.09 -1.01
CA LYS A 364 -3.15 24.89 -1.01
C LYS A 364 -3.49 23.97 -2.18
N ASP A 365 -2.51 23.13 -2.56
CA ASP A 365 -2.69 22.06 -3.55
C ASP A 365 -3.99 21.28 -3.25
N PRO A 366 -4.91 21.20 -4.20
CA PRO A 366 -6.16 20.47 -4.01
C PRO A 366 -5.98 19.02 -3.58
N ARG A 367 -4.86 18.37 -3.93
CA ARG A 367 -4.56 17.00 -3.50
C ARG A 367 -4.36 16.90 -2.00
N MET A 368 -3.75 17.91 -1.36
CA MET A 368 -3.67 18.01 0.09
C MET A 368 -5.07 18.03 0.71
N LEU A 369 -5.96 18.90 0.21
CA LEU A 369 -7.33 19.05 0.70
C LEU A 369 -8.20 17.80 0.42
N GLY A 370 -7.86 17.03 -0.61
CA GLY A 370 -8.49 15.74 -0.94
C GLY A 370 -7.97 14.54 -0.15
N SER A 371 -6.76 14.64 0.42
CA SER A 371 -6.07 13.54 1.11
C SER A 371 -5.99 13.68 2.62
N ILE A 372 -6.11 14.89 3.17
CA ILE A 372 -5.83 15.21 4.57
C ILE A 372 -7.00 15.99 5.16
N LEU A 373 -7.47 15.56 6.33
CA LEU A 373 -8.36 16.34 7.18
C LEU A 373 -7.50 17.28 8.02
N TYR A 374 -7.72 18.56 7.83
CA TYR A 374 -6.98 19.64 8.49
C TYR A 374 -7.87 20.33 9.54
N PRO A 375 -7.29 21.13 10.46
CA PRO A 375 -8.05 21.80 11.51
C PRO A 375 -9.27 22.56 10.98
N PHE A 376 -10.42 22.26 11.55
CA PHE A 376 -11.75 22.86 11.28
C PHE A 376 -12.32 22.58 9.88
N CYS A 377 -11.72 21.71 9.07
CA CYS A 377 -12.30 21.31 7.77
C CYS A 377 -13.67 20.63 7.94
N PRO A 378 -14.57 20.78 6.94
CA PRO A 378 -15.83 20.05 6.91
C PRO A 378 -15.60 18.53 6.80
N TRP A 379 -16.35 17.74 7.55
CA TRP A 379 -16.34 16.29 7.46
C TRP A 379 -17.66 15.70 7.95
N GLN A 380 -18.25 14.75 7.20
CA GLN A 380 -19.45 13.99 7.56
C GLN A 380 -20.57 14.84 8.20
N GLY A 381 -20.90 15.99 7.61
CA GLY A 381 -21.96 16.89 8.07
C GLY A 381 -21.59 17.76 9.27
N SER A 382 -20.33 17.69 9.76
CA SER A 382 -19.80 18.49 10.86
C SER A 382 -18.41 19.04 10.51
N ARG A 383 -17.57 19.31 11.49
CA ARG A 383 -16.18 19.78 11.35
C ARG A 383 -15.24 18.94 12.20
N VAL A 384 -14.01 18.74 11.70
CA VAL A 384 -12.90 18.17 12.48
C VAL A 384 -12.32 19.28 13.37
N GLU A 385 -12.73 19.34 14.62
CA GLU A 385 -12.37 20.44 15.53
C GLU A 385 -11.06 20.18 16.25
N VAL A 386 -9.95 20.56 15.60
CA VAL A 386 -8.60 20.48 16.18
C VAL A 386 -8.24 21.80 16.84
N ARG A 387 -8.00 21.77 18.17
CA ARG A 387 -7.44 22.87 18.95
C ARG A 387 -6.65 22.27 20.11
N LYS A 388 -5.40 22.74 20.31
CA LYS A 388 -4.53 22.28 21.39
C LYS A 388 -4.77 23.03 22.70
N GLY A 389 -5.08 24.32 22.62
CA GLY A 389 -5.17 25.14 23.81
C GLY A 389 -5.74 26.53 23.57
N ILE A 390 -5.65 27.34 24.63
CA ILE A 390 -6.13 28.72 24.68
C ILE A 390 -4.97 29.63 25.07
N ILE A 391 -4.87 30.81 24.42
CA ILE A 391 -3.95 31.89 24.79
C ILE A 391 -4.76 32.93 25.55
N LYS A 392 -4.38 33.18 26.82
CA LYS A 392 -4.99 34.18 27.68
C LYS A 392 -4.68 35.61 27.19
N PRO A 393 -5.42 36.65 27.67
CA PRO A 393 -5.13 38.03 27.32
C PRO A 393 -3.71 38.50 27.70
N ASP A 394 -3.10 37.88 28.73
CA ASP A 394 -1.73 38.14 29.16
C ASP A 394 -0.65 37.40 28.32
N GLY A 395 -1.07 36.63 27.31
CA GLY A 395 -0.19 35.83 26.46
C GLY A 395 0.13 34.42 27.00
N THR A 396 -0.31 34.07 28.19
CA THR A 396 -0.10 32.72 28.77
C THR A 396 -0.87 31.66 27.98
N ILE A 397 -0.20 30.53 27.66
CA ILE A 397 -0.81 29.38 26.98
C ILE A 397 -1.34 28.40 28.02
N VAL A 398 -2.59 28.03 27.89
CA VAL A 398 -3.24 26.95 28.66
C VAL A 398 -3.51 25.78 27.74
N THR A 399 -3.07 24.59 28.15
CA THR A 399 -3.31 23.30 27.45
C THR A 399 -4.09 22.36 28.32
N ALA A 400 -4.79 21.41 27.71
CA ALA A 400 -5.61 20.42 28.40
C ALA A 400 -4.85 19.12 28.68
N SER A 401 -5.22 18.43 29.74
CA SER A 401 -4.85 17.03 30.02
C SER A 401 -5.91 16.06 29.51
N SER A 402 -7.16 16.53 29.40
CA SER A 402 -8.32 15.79 28.92
C SER A 402 -9.16 16.64 27.95
N LEU A 403 -9.87 16.00 27.03
CA LEU A 403 -10.84 16.68 26.14
C LEU A 403 -12.00 17.35 26.90
N SER A 404 -12.24 16.97 28.14
CA SER A 404 -13.28 17.56 29.01
C SER A 404 -12.81 18.77 29.81
N ASP A 405 -11.50 19.08 29.83
CA ASP A 405 -10.95 20.19 30.59
C ASP A 405 -11.51 21.52 30.08
N LYS A 406 -12.08 22.34 31.00
CA LYS A 406 -12.67 23.63 30.63
C LYS A 406 -11.77 24.80 31.04
N TYR A 407 -11.83 25.86 30.23
CA TYR A 407 -11.21 27.12 30.58
C TYR A 407 -11.91 27.78 31.76
N GLU A 408 -11.15 28.30 32.69
CA GLU A 408 -11.60 28.79 34.01
C GLU A 408 -12.86 29.67 33.94
N GLY A 409 -13.90 29.32 34.69
CA GLY A 409 -15.14 30.07 34.76
C GLY A 409 -16.04 30.02 33.52
N THR A 410 -15.70 29.18 32.52
CA THR A 410 -16.45 29.07 31.28
C THR A 410 -16.91 27.66 30.97
N ASN A 411 -17.77 27.51 29.96
CA ASN A 411 -18.14 26.20 29.40
C ASN A 411 -17.26 25.77 28.22
N THR A 412 -16.29 26.60 27.81
CA THR A 412 -15.41 26.32 26.69
C THR A 412 -14.35 25.30 27.09
N THR A 413 -14.24 24.20 26.36
CA THR A 413 -13.14 23.24 26.55
C THR A 413 -11.80 23.88 26.14
N ILE A 414 -10.71 23.53 26.81
CA ILE A 414 -9.37 24.02 26.48
C ILE A 414 -8.90 23.40 25.16
N ALA A 415 -8.92 22.08 25.04
CA ALA A 415 -8.75 21.38 23.76
C ALA A 415 -10.12 21.23 23.06
N ALA A 416 -10.16 21.18 21.74
CA ALA A 416 -11.37 20.81 21.02
C ALA A 416 -11.52 19.30 20.92
N LYS A 417 -12.70 18.83 20.50
CA LYS A 417 -13.09 17.39 20.52
C LYS A 417 -12.17 16.47 19.70
N ASP A 418 -11.52 17.00 18.66
CA ASP A 418 -10.53 16.30 17.82
C ASP A 418 -9.12 16.84 18.04
N GLY A 419 -8.89 17.62 19.09
CA GLY A 419 -7.65 18.33 19.33
C GLY A 419 -6.51 17.48 19.85
N THR A 420 -5.30 18.05 19.81
CA THR A 420 -4.06 17.35 20.15
C THR A 420 -3.88 17.21 21.66
N LEU A 421 -3.79 15.96 22.12
CA LEU A 421 -3.41 15.59 23.49
C LEU A 421 -2.28 14.56 23.44
N THR A 422 -1.45 14.52 24.48
CA THR A 422 -0.35 13.54 24.56
C THR A 422 -0.82 12.14 24.96
N SER A 423 -1.83 12.05 25.83
CA SER A 423 -2.25 10.82 26.53
C SER A 423 -3.46 10.12 25.93
N THR A 424 -4.12 10.69 24.93
CA THR A 424 -5.37 10.17 24.36
C THR A 424 -5.20 9.82 22.88
N ASP A 425 -6.03 8.93 22.37
CA ASP A 425 -6.08 8.54 20.97
C ASP A 425 -6.74 9.65 20.11
N VAL A 426 -6.00 10.71 19.93
CA VAL A 426 -6.31 11.86 19.08
C VAL A 426 -5.08 12.17 18.23
N THR A 427 -5.22 13.06 17.26
CA THR A 427 -4.07 13.44 16.44
C THR A 427 -2.90 13.94 17.30
N LYS A 428 -1.69 13.55 16.91
CA LYS A 428 -0.42 14.03 17.47
C LYS A 428 0.21 15.15 16.63
N THR A 429 -0.34 15.40 15.44
CA THR A 429 0.21 16.34 14.47
C THR A 429 -0.73 17.49 14.10
N GLY A 430 -2.00 17.41 14.52
CA GLY A 430 -3.04 18.37 14.11
C GLY A 430 -3.80 17.96 12.84
N PHE A 431 -3.43 16.84 12.21
CA PHE A 431 -4.03 16.34 10.98
C PHE A 431 -4.55 14.91 11.15
N TYR A 432 -5.50 14.53 10.28
CA TYR A 432 -5.97 13.16 10.11
C TYR A 432 -5.95 12.80 8.64
N ILE A 433 -5.94 11.52 8.31
CA ILE A 433 -6.06 11.07 6.93
C ILE A 433 -7.49 11.25 6.42
N LYS A 434 -7.64 11.58 5.13
CA LYS A 434 -8.92 11.72 4.43
C LYS A 434 -9.00 10.79 3.23
N LYS A 435 -7.86 10.57 2.56
CA LYS A 435 -7.76 9.72 1.39
C LYS A 435 -8.27 8.32 1.73
N PHE A 436 -9.06 7.74 0.86
CA PHE A 436 -9.78 6.45 1.00
C PHE A 436 -10.93 6.44 2.01
N MET A 437 -11.06 7.46 2.86
CA MET A 437 -12.10 7.51 3.89
C MET A 437 -13.47 7.80 3.30
N THR A 438 -14.49 7.11 3.78
CA THR A 438 -15.90 7.30 3.40
C THR A 438 -16.42 8.65 3.91
N PRO A 439 -16.85 9.58 3.02
CA PRO A 439 -17.08 10.99 3.41
C PRO A 439 -18.45 11.28 4.04
N ASN A 440 -19.39 10.35 4.03
CA ASN A 440 -20.80 10.61 4.33
C ASN A 440 -21.39 9.72 5.44
N LYS A 441 -20.63 8.76 5.95
CA LYS A 441 -21.06 7.85 7.03
C LYS A 441 -19.88 7.42 7.88
N VAL A 442 -20.12 7.10 9.15
CA VAL A 442 -19.19 6.35 10.00
C VAL A 442 -19.20 4.90 9.54
N VAL A 443 -18.03 4.30 9.45
CA VAL A 443 -17.84 2.90 9.01
C VAL A 443 -17.33 2.06 10.18
N ASP A 444 -17.99 0.93 10.43
CA ASP A 444 -17.65 0.00 11.50
C ASP A 444 -16.52 -0.96 11.08
N TYR A 445 -16.00 -1.73 12.03
CA TYR A 445 -14.95 -2.72 11.83
C TYR A 445 -15.36 -3.74 10.73
N GLU A 446 -14.46 -3.98 9.79
CA GLU A 446 -14.69 -4.85 8.62
C GLU A 446 -15.94 -4.46 7.79
N LYS A 447 -16.27 -3.16 7.72
CA LYS A 447 -17.38 -2.64 6.91
C LYS A 447 -16.94 -1.58 5.89
N GLY A 448 -15.64 -1.40 5.68
CA GLY A 448 -15.11 -0.57 4.60
C GLY A 448 -15.28 -1.27 3.24
N GLU A 449 -15.73 -0.51 2.24
CA GLU A 449 -15.97 -1.00 0.87
C GLU A 449 -15.03 -0.33 -0.14
N THR A 450 -14.13 0.54 0.31
CA THR A 450 -13.21 1.25 -0.56
C THR A 450 -12.20 0.30 -1.21
N ASN A 451 -12.23 0.19 -2.52
CA ASN A 451 -11.33 -0.63 -3.30
C ASN A 451 -9.90 -0.05 -3.34
N TRP A 452 -8.92 -0.91 -3.52
CA TRP A 452 -7.52 -0.54 -3.64
C TRP A 452 -7.02 -0.62 -5.07
N MET A 453 -6.63 0.52 -5.65
CA MET A 453 -5.95 0.55 -6.94
C MET A 453 -4.50 0.12 -6.80
N VAL A 454 -4.19 -1.12 -7.16
CA VAL A 454 -2.82 -1.68 -7.16
C VAL A 454 -1.93 -0.96 -8.18
N PHE A 455 -2.52 -0.68 -9.36
CA PHE A 455 -1.92 0.14 -10.41
C PHE A 455 -2.92 1.16 -10.91
N ARG A 456 -2.50 2.42 -10.99
CA ARG A 456 -3.29 3.50 -11.57
C ARG A 456 -2.50 4.35 -12.56
N TYR A 457 -3.19 5.04 -13.45
CA TYR A 457 -2.60 5.74 -14.58
C TYR A 457 -1.64 6.87 -14.17
N ALA A 458 -1.92 7.59 -13.08
CA ALA A 458 -0.99 8.62 -12.60
C ALA A 458 0.35 8.03 -12.13
N GLU A 459 0.37 6.84 -11.52
CA GLU A 459 1.63 6.15 -11.22
C GLU A 459 2.40 5.82 -12.49
N VAL A 460 1.72 5.34 -13.53
CA VAL A 460 2.36 5.05 -14.83
C VAL A 460 2.99 6.31 -15.42
N LEU A 461 2.31 7.45 -15.37
CA LEU A 461 2.86 8.73 -15.82
C LEU A 461 4.09 9.16 -15.00
N LEU A 462 4.09 8.94 -13.69
CA LEU A 462 5.22 9.24 -12.82
C LEU A 462 6.39 8.29 -13.03
N ASN A 463 6.13 7.00 -13.23
CA ASN A 463 7.16 6.01 -13.58
C ASN A 463 7.79 6.36 -14.93
N TYR A 464 6.98 6.77 -15.91
CA TYR A 464 7.44 7.25 -17.21
C TYR A 464 8.30 8.52 -17.06
N ALA A 465 7.85 9.50 -16.28
CA ALA A 465 8.58 10.74 -16.06
C ALA A 465 9.94 10.49 -15.38
N GLU A 466 9.99 9.59 -14.38
CA GLU A 466 11.24 9.22 -13.71
C GLU A 466 12.19 8.52 -14.69
N ALA A 467 11.72 7.57 -15.48
CA ALA A 467 12.54 6.92 -16.49
C ALA A 467 13.04 7.91 -17.56
N CYS A 468 12.20 8.84 -18.00
CA CYS A 468 12.57 9.85 -18.97
C CYS A 468 13.66 10.80 -18.44
N VAL A 469 13.50 11.34 -17.22
CA VAL A 469 14.50 12.25 -16.63
C VAL A 469 15.84 11.54 -16.41
N GLU A 470 15.83 10.26 -16.05
CA GLU A 470 17.03 9.44 -15.84
C GLU A 470 17.76 9.11 -17.18
N LEU A 471 17.01 9.06 -18.28
CA LEU A 471 17.51 8.89 -19.64
C LEU A 471 17.86 10.24 -20.34
N GLY A 472 17.64 11.39 -19.66
CA GLY A 472 17.93 12.71 -20.21
C GLY A 472 16.82 13.30 -21.09
N ASP A 473 15.65 12.66 -21.19
CA ASP A 473 14.50 13.17 -21.95
C ASP A 473 13.59 14.02 -21.04
N ASN A 474 14.05 15.22 -20.73
CA ASN A 474 13.34 16.14 -19.87
C ASN A 474 12.04 16.69 -20.50
N VAL A 475 11.90 16.65 -21.84
CA VAL A 475 10.69 17.12 -22.52
C VAL A 475 9.51 16.21 -22.20
N GLU A 476 9.68 14.93 -22.35
CA GLU A 476 8.65 13.94 -22.05
C GLU A 476 8.38 13.82 -20.55
N ALA A 477 9.41 13.92 -19.70
CA ALA A 477 9.25 13.96 -18.25
C ALA A 477 8.38 15.15 -17.80
N LEU A 478 8.67 16.35 -18.34
CA LEU A 478 7.90 17.57 -18.05
C LEU A 478 6.45 17.45 -18.52
N ARG A 479 6.22 16.89 -19.72
CA ARG A 479 4.89 16.67 -20.25
C ARG A 479 4.06 15.77 -19.33
N ALA A 480 4.62 14.64 -18.90
CA ALA A 480 3.92 13.67 -18.04
C ALA A 480 3.59 14.26 -16.66
N VAL A 481 4.53 14.97 -16.03
CA VAL A 481 4.29 15.65 -14.75
C VAL A 481 3.23 16.74 -14.88
N ASN A 482 3.26 17.54 -15.94
CA ASN A 482 2.30 18.63 -16.14
C ASN A 482 0.87 18.12 -16.39
N LEU A 483 0.65 16.95 -16.96
CA LEU A 483 -0.68 16.32 -17.03
C LEU A 483 -1.27 16.09 -15.63
N ILE A 484 -0.46 15.62 -14.69
CA ILE A 484 -0.87 15.38 -13.30
C ILE A 484 -1.17 16.72 -12.61
N ARG A 485 -0.31 17.71 -12.77
CA ARG A 485 -0.47 19.05 -12.19
C ARG A 485 -1.72 19.77 -12.72
N GLU A 486 -2.02 19.65 -14.01
CA GLU A 486 -3.24 20.17 -14.63
C GLU A 486 -4.50 19.51 -14.02
N ARG A 487 -4.51 18.17 -13.90
CA ARG A 487 -5.60 17.45 -13.21
C ARG A 487 -5.78 17.95 -11.78
N ALA A 488 -4.66 18.14 -11.05
CA ALA A 488 -4.66 18.63 -9.67
C ALA A 488 -5.11 20.10 -9.56
N GLY A 489 -5.03 20.90 -10.63
CA GLY A 489 -5.38 22.32 -10.62
C GLY A 489 -4.30 23.21 -10.00
N ILE A 490 -3.03 22.83 -10.16
CA ILE A 490 -1.85 23.61 -9.72
C ILE A 490 -1.05 24.07 -10.94
N ALA A 491 -0.29 25.16 -10.77
CA ALA A 491 0.51 25.74 -11.85
C ALA A 491 1.47 24.72 -12.47
N PRO A 492 1.57 24.66 -13.82
CA PRO A 492 2.49 23.75 -14.48
C PRO A 492 3.94 24.15 -14.19
N ARG A 493 4.85 23.18 -14.21
CA ARG A 493 6.29 23.44 -14.18
C ARG A 493 6.77 23.90 -15.56
N THR A 494 7.78 24.77 -15.58
CA THR A 494 8.42 25.26 -16.81
C THR A 494 9.68 24.46 -17.16
N SER A 495 10.23 23.72 -16.20
CA SER A 495 11.36 22.82 -16.34
C SER A 495 11.19 21.65 -15.39
N ILE A 496 11.97 20.59 -15.62
CA ILE A 496 11.90 19.37 -14.79
C ILE A 496 13.30 18.82 -14.53
N ASN A 497 13.50 18.32 -13.33
CA ASN A 497 14.66 17.54 -12.93
C ASN A 497 14.22 16.34 -12.05
N ARG A 498 15.16 15.50 -11.66
CA ARG A 498 14.91 14.32 -10.83
C ARG A 498 14.18 14.64 -9.54
N ASP A 499 14.61 15.67 -8.82
CA ASP A 499 14.04 16.00 -7.52
C ASP A 499 12.60 16.49 -7.65
N GLN A 500 12.30 17.22 -8.72
CA GLN A 500 10.94 17.66 -9.03
C GLN A 500 10.02 16.50 -9.43
N VAL A 501 10.52 15.49 -10.14
CA VAL A 501 9.75 14.26 -10.43
C VAL A 501 9.48 13.48 -9.14
N ARG A 502 10.49 13.31 -8.28
CA ARG A 502 10.36 12.64 -6.98
C ARG A 502 9.41 13.39 -6.05
N HIS A 503 9.44 14.70 -6.05
CA HIS A 503 8.51 15.54 -5.30
C HIS A 503 7.07 15.38 -5.79
N GLU A 504 6.83 15.46 -7.12
CA GLU A 504 5.49 15.25 -7.69
C GLU A 504 4.97 13.84 -7.37
N ARG A 505 5.84 12.82 -7.42
CA ARG A 505 5.51 11.46 -7.02
C ARG A 505 5.13 11.36 -5.54
N LYS A 506 5.87 12.03 -4.67
CA LYS A 506 5.62 12.07 -3.22
C LYS A 506 4.22 12.60 -2.89
N VAL A 507 3.82 13.72 -3.50
CA VAL A 507 2.52 14.35 -3.20
C VAL A 507 1.35 13.68 -3.93
N GLU A 508 1.56 13.20 -5.15
CA GLU A 508 0.51 12.51 -5.92
C GLU A 508 0.17 11.14 -5.34
N LEU A 509 1.18 10.35 -4.97
CA LEU A 509 1.01 8.99 -4.45
C LEU A 509 1.00 8.94 -2.92
N ALA A 510 0.77 10.07 -2.25
CA ALA A 510 0.67 10.17 -0.80
C ALA A 510 -0.28 9.11 -0.22
N PHE A 511 0.14 8.40 0.81
CA PHE A 511 -0.62 7.35 1.52
C PHE A 511 -1.06 6.15 0.65
N GLU A 512 -0.46 5.96 -0.54
CA GLU A 512 -0.70 4.80 -1.41
C GLU A 512 0.37 3.71 -1.24
N ASN A 513 1.01 3.66 -0.10
CA ASN A 513 2.03 2.68 0.28
C ASN A 513 3.28 2.65 -0.64
N HIS A 514 3.50 3.70 -1.46
CA HIS A 514 4.69 3.83 -2.31
C HIS A 514 5.89 4.38 -1.57
N ARG A 515 5.70 5.33 -0.63
CA ARG A 515 6.77 6.14 -0.06
C ARG A 515 7.89 5.32 0.59
N TRP A 516 7.56 4.28 1.37
CA TRP A 516 8.53 3.39 2.00
C TRP A 516 9.47 2.75 0.98
N TRP A 517 8.92 2.26 -0.11
CA TRP A 517 9.67 1.62 -1.18
C TRP A 517 10.46 2.62 -2.01
N ASP A 518 9.93 3.80 -2.27
CA ASP A 518 10.58 4.86 -3.03
C ASP A 518 11.84 5.38 -2.34
N ILE A 519 11.78 5.70 -1.03
CA ILE A 519 12.95 6.20 -0.30
C ILE A 519 14.02 5.13 -0.12
N ARG A 520 13.66 3.84 -0.12
CA ARG A 520 14.59 2.72 -0.08
C ARG A 520 15.27 2.52 -1.44
N ARG A 521 14.51 2.37 -2.52
CA ARG A 521 15.09 2.18 -3.87
C ARG A 521 15.91 3.37 -4.36
N TRP A 522 15.67 4.57 -3.84
CA TRP A 522 16.50 5.75 -4.10
C TRP A 522 17.70 5.85 -3.14
N HIS A 523 17.83 4.97 -2.19
CA HIS A 523 18.85 4.97 -1.14
C HIS A 523 18.99 6.32 -0.41
N ILE A 524 17.85 6.89 0.02
CA ILE A 524 17.78 8.16 0.76
C ILE A 524 17.02 8.04 2.09
N ALA A 525 16.61 6.82 2.48
CA ALA A 525 15.79 6.62 3.67
C ALA A 525 16.54 7.01 4.96
N ASP A 526 17.83 6.73 5.06
CA ASP A 526 18.68 7.13 6.19
C ASP A 526 18.80 8.67 6.29
N GLN A 527 18.91 9.37 5.17
CA GLN A 527 18.99 10.84 5.15
C GLN A 527 17.67 11.49 5.56
N LEU A 528 16.54 10.90 5.17
CA LEU A 528 15.21 11.46 5.44
C LEU A 528 14.67 11.12 6.82
N LEU A 529 14.98 9.93 7.33
CA LEU A 529 14.34 9.41 8.54
C LEU A 529 15.25 9.43 9.77
N ASN A 530 16.60 9.40 9.59
CA ASN A 530 17.49 9.28 10.73
C ASN A 530 17.55 10.56 11.56
N ALA A 531 17.35 10.45 12.87
CA ALA A 531 17.25 11.54 13.82
C ALA A 531 16.16 12.59 13.47
N LYS A 532 15.19 12.22 12.64
CA LYS A 532 14.13 13.13 12.20
C LYS A 532 13.08 13.30 13.30
N GLN A 533 13.01 14.52 13.85
CA GLN A 533 11.91 14.98 14.69
C GLN A 533 10.83 15.58 13.79
N PHE A 534 9.68 14.92 13.71
CA PHE A 534 8.55 15.42 12.91
C PHE A 534 7.81 16.55 13.60
N LYS A 535 7.16 17.38 12.79
CA LYS A 535 6.43 18.56 13.23
C LYS A 535 4.91 18.32 13.25
N ALA A 536 4.27 19.11 14.11
CA ALA A 536 2.83 19.20 14.31
C ALA A 536 2.36 20.62 14.09
N LEU A 537 1.17 20.79 13.54
CA LEU A 537 0.47 22.08 13.50
C LEU A 537 -0.55 22.15 14.65
N ASN A 538 -0.36 23.06 15.57
CA ASN A 538 -1.21 23.22 16.73
C ASN A 538 -2.00 24.51 16.70
N PRO A 539 -3.35 24.47 16.54
CA PRO A 539 -4.21 25.63 16.66
C PRO A 539 -4.42 26.04 18.11
N TYR A 540 -4.39 27.35 18.38
CA TYR A 540 -4.69 27.95 19.68
C TYR A 540 -5.75 29.04 19.52
N LEU A 541 -6.79 29.00 20.38
CA LEU A 541 -7.80 30.03 20.46
C LEU A 541 -7.23 31.24 21.22
N VAL A 542 -7.26 32.40 20.64
CA VAL A 542 -6.87 33.65 21.31
C VAL A 542 -8.05 34.15 22.10
N TRP A 543 -8.00 34.01 23.43
CA TRP A 543 -9.08 34.40 24.32
C TRP A 543 -9.22 35.90 24.41
N GLU A 544 -10.44 36.39 24.29
CA GLU A 544 -10.81 37.80 24.46
C GLU A 544 -12.00 37.88 25.42
N ASP A 545 -11.78 38.47 26.61
CA ASP A 545 -12.82 38.58 27.64
C ASP A 545 -14.06 39.32 27.12
N GLY A 546 -15.24 38.77 27.44
CA GLY A 546 -16.52 39.34 27.05
C GLY A 546 -16.95 39.04 25.60
N LYS A 547 -16.13 38.33 24.80
CA LYS A 547 -16.52 37.84 23.48
C LYS A 547 -17.05 36.42 23.50
N ASP A 548 -17.97 36.11 22.58
CA ASP A 548 -18.33 34.73 22.27
C ASP A 548 -17.17 34.03 21.55
N VAL A 549 -17.00 32.72 21.81
CA VAL A 549 -15.93 31.92 21.20
C VAL A 549 -15.95 31.97 19.66
N SER A 550 -17.13 32.06 19.06
CA SER A 550 -17.30 32.17 17.61
C SER A 550 -16.75 33.46 17.00
N GLN A 551 -16.50 34.48 17.82
CA GLN A 551 -15.93 35.79 17.43
C GLN A 551 -14.43 35.88 17.71
N MET A 552 -13.87 34.89 18.40
CA MET A 552 -12.44 34.85 18.72
C MET A 552 -11.64 34.32 17.54
N LYS A 553 -10.37 34.66 17.51
CA LYS A 553 -9.45 34.28 16.43
C LYS A 553 -8.54 33.15 16.85
N TYR A 554 -8.00 32.46 15.88
CA TYR A 554 -7.02 31.40 16.06
C TYR A 554 -5.63 31.86 15.60
N ILE A 555 -4.59 31.41 16.31
CA ILE A 555 -3.24 31.36 15.78
C ILE A 555 -2.81 29.91 15.66
N PHE A 556 -1.83 29.66 14.81
CA PHE A 556 -1.25 28.34 14.62
C PHE A 556 0.22 28.35 14.97
N LYS A 557 0.69 27.27 15.61
CA LYS A 557 2.11 27.06 15.90
C LYS A 557 2.57 25.75 15.32
N ILE A 558 3.73 25.79 14.65
CA ILE A 558 4.44 24.58 14.23
C ILE A 558 5.36 24.21 15.39
N GLU A 559 5.13 23.04 15.97
CA GLU A 559 5.83 22.51 17.14
C GLU A 559 6.32 21.08 16.86
N ASP A 560 7.18 20.54 17.73
CA ASP A 560 7.55 19.13 17.63
C ASP A 560 6.32 18.24 17.90
N ALA A 561 6.11 17.25 17.06
CA ALA A 561 5.14 16.20 17.36
C ALA A 561 5.62 15.43 18.60
N PRO A 562 4.71 15.01 19.52
CA PRO A 562 5.08 14.30 20.76
C PRO A 562 5.47 12.85 20.47
N LYS A 563 6.47 12.64 19.65
CA LYS A 563 7.05 11.36 19.22
C LYS A 563 8.56 11.45 19.25
N ASP A 564 9.21 10.33 19.55
CA ASP A 564 10.67 10.27 19.50
C ASP A 564 11.20 10.44 18.08
N PRO A 565 12.39 11.04 17.90
CA PRO A 565 13.06 11.12 16.62
C PRO A 565 13.26 9.72 16.02
N ARG A 566 12.94 9.58 14.73
CA ARG A 566 13.02 8.29 14.04
C ARG A 566 14.47 7.93 13.74
N THR A 567 14.78 6.63 13.76
CA THR A 567 16.09 6.08 13.40
C THR A 567 15.95 5.00 12.35
N PHE A 568 16.59 5.20 11.22
CA PHE A 568 16.71 4.22 10.14
C PHE A 568 18.14 3.67 10.09
N LEU A 569 18.29 2.38 10.27
CA LEU A 569 19.62 1.73 10.18
C LEU A 569 19.88 1.31 8.73
N PRO A 570 21.14 1.43 8.22
CA PRO A 570 21.49 1.07 6.83
C PRO A 570 21.10 -0.36 6.42
N LYS A 571 21.09 -1.32 7.35
CA LYS A 571 20.64 -2.68 7.07
C LYS A 571 19.17 -2.77 6.64
N LEU A 572 18.33 -1.79 7.00
CA LEU A 572 16.89 -1.74 6.66
C LEU A 572 16.60 -1.42 5.19
N TYR A 573 17.62 -1.20 4.36
CA TYR A 573 17.43 -1.17 2.92
C TYR A 573 16.98 -2.53 2.36
N TYR A 574 17.35 -3.63 3.06
CA TYR A 574 16.83 -4.96 2.79
C TYR A 574 16.27 -5.57 4.07
N GLU A 575 15.26 -6.43 3.95
CA GLU A 575 14.69 -7.12 5.10
C GLU A 575 15.56 -8.29 5.55
N ARG A 576 15.45 -8.64 6.83
CA ARG A 576 16.01 -9.87 7.39
C ARG A 576 15.33 -11.08 6.77
N ILE A 577 16.10 -12.01 6.20
CA ILE A 577 15.55 -13.30 5.76
C ILE A 577 15.12 -14.10 7.00
N PRO A 578 13.90 -14.71 6.98
CA PRO A 578 13.39 -15.48 8.11
C PRO A 578 14.34 -16.60 8.55
N ALA A 579 14.51 -16.75 9.86
CA ALA A 579 15.45 -17.72 10.43
C ALA A 579 15.08 -19.17 10.12
N ASP A 580 13.78 -19.46 10.02
CA ASP A 580 13.25 -20.77 9.62
C ASP A 580 13.56 -21.11 8.15
N ALA A 581 13.55 -20.13 7.26
CA ALA A 581 13.98 -20.32 5.87
C ALA A 581 15.45 -20.75 5.79
N ILE A 582 16.33 -20.09 6.57
CA ILE A 582 17.77 -20.44 6.62
C ILE A 582 17.99 -21.80 7.30
N SER A 583 17.28 -22.08 8.39
CA SER A 583 17.41 -23.37 9.10
C SER A 583 16.95 -24.56 8.25
N THR A 584 15.94 -24.35 7.39
CA THR A 584 15.42 -25.36 6.47
C THR A 584 16.29 -25.52 5.22
N ASN A 585 16.89 -24.42 4.76
CA ASN A 585 17.75 -24.38 3.58
C ASN A 585 19.09 -23.67 3.89
N PRO A 586 20.14 -24.39 4.29
CA PRO A 586 21.43 -23.79 4.66
C PRO A 586 22.19 -23.13 3.48
N ASN A 587 21.71 -23.26 2.24
CA ASN A 587 22.24 -22.55 1.07
C ASN A 587 21.77 -21.09 1.00
N ILE A 588 20.83 -20.69 1.86
CA ILE A 588 20.33 -19.32 1.93
C ILE A 588 21.28 -18.50 2.83
N ILE A 589 21.91 -17.50 2.25
CA ILE A 589 22.78 -16.55 2.94
C ILE A 589 21.95 -15.37 3.45
N GLN A 590 22.13 -14.98 4.72
CA GLN A 590 21.45 -13.84 5.33
C GLN A 590 21.93 -12.51 4.74
N ASN A 591 21.09 -11.51 4.73
CA ASN A 591 21.43 -10.13 4.37
C ASN A 591 22.39 -9.50 5.42
N PRO A 592 23.25 -8.54 5.02
CA PRO A 592 24.23 -7.95 5.92
C PRO A 592 23.60 -7.21 7.10
N GLY A 593 24.21 -7.34 8.27
CA GLY A 593 23.77 -6.65 9.49
C GLY A 593 22.73 -7.40 10.33
N TYR A 594 22.36 -8.64 9.93
CA TYR A 594 21.39 -9.48 10.64
C TYR A 594 22.00 -10.77 11.20
#